data_8e5a4da7a60e1b1b99f2bde8cd04f220
#
_entry.id   8e5a4da7a60e1b1b99f2bde8cd04f220
#
_cell.length_a   1.000
_cell.length_b   1.000
_cell.length_c   1.000
_cell.angle_alpha   90.00
_cell.angle_beta   90.00
_cell.angle_gamma   90.00
#
_symmetry.space_group_name_H-M   'P 1'
#
loop_
_entity.id
_entity.type
_entity.pdbx_description
1 polymer ?
#
loop_
_entity_poly.entity_id
_entity_poly.type
_entity_poly.pdbx_seq_one_letter_code
_entity_poly.pdbx_strand_id
1 'polypeptide(L)'
;MAAARILIVDDDPDTQRVLGYTLKQEGFQVLVAVDGAEALRVREREKPDLILLDIMLPKLDGYQVAERIRAEEGSVAHVPIVMVTAETDIEQKVRGLRAGADDYLVKPFHPAELLARIRSLLARFAPRVADTTGHAAAGRVLAFYGAKGGVGTTTLAINAAIALQRDQGRRVVLVDGNLQFGDHRVFLDLGLDRKSIVDVVVAPTIDQDLLKSVLIHHDTGIDLLLAPPSPEMAELVNADQHHMTQIIELLRQRYDYVIIDIDKRLDETNLDVISASDVVFVVMTADLSCLKNVRLVLETMSQLGLGSGRVQLVLNRSTAYTGITVKNAESALRRRIAYQVVNDYRVAITSLNTGAPFAVARSDTALGKSVVEFVRQADRLDASSSDATELAPATT
;
A
#
# COMPACT_ATOMS: atom_id res chain seq x y z
N MET A 1 -6.86 -21.70 15.21
CA MET A 1 -5.54 -21.17 14.83
C MET A 1 -4.72 -20.95 16.10
N ALA A 2 -3.40 -21.20 16.11
CA ALA A 2 -2.56 -20.86 17.26
C ALA A 2 -2.59 -19.33 17.45
N ALA A 3 -2.64 -18.88 18.71
CA ALA A 3 -2.62 -17.44 19.02
C ALA A 3 -1.28 -16.84 18.57
N ALA A 4 -1.30 -15.71 17.87
CA ALA A 4 -0.08 -15.04 17.44
C ALA A 4 0.76 -14.61 18.65
N ARG A 5 2.08 -14.75 18.55
CA ARG A 5 3.06 -14.46 19.60
C ARG A 5 3.64 -13.07 19.40
N ILE A 6 3.43 -12.18 20.36
CA ILE A 6 3.92 -10.81 20.31
C ILE A 6 4.99 -10.63 21.37
N LEU A 7 6.20 -10.22 20.94
CA LEU A 7 7.29 -9.87 21.84
C LEU A 7 7.22 -8.38 22.19
N ILE A 8 7.09 -8.04 23.47
CA ILE A 8 7.20 -6.71 24.00
C ILE A 8 8.64 -6.51 24.51
N VAL A 9 9.31 -5.48 24.01
CA VAL A 9 10.65 -5.08 24.42
C VAL A 9 10.58 -3.68 24.98
N ASP A 10 10.65 -3.55 26.28
CA ASP A 10 10.53 -2.28 27.00
C ASP A 10 11.20 -2.47 28.36
N ASP A 11 11.95 -1.52 28.90
CA ASP A 11 12.62 -1.62 30.20
C ASP A 11 11.72 -1.20 31.36
N ASP A 12 10.58 -0.56 31.07
CA ASP A 12 9.58 -0.17 32.07
C ASP A 12 8.58 -1.30 32.36
N PRO A 13 8.57 -1.87 33.60
CA PRO A 13 7.67 -2.95 33.98
C PRO A 13 6.17 -2.56 33.92
N ASP A 14 5.83 -1.28 34.08
CA ASP A 14 4.44 -0.84 34.05
C ASP A 14 3.94 -0.79 32.62
N THR A 15 4.74 -0.30 31.68
CA THR A 15 4.45 -0.37 30.24
C THR A 15 4.28 -1.80 29.78
N GLN A 16 5.20 -2.71 30.15
CA GLN A 16 5.10 -4.14 29.82
C GLN A 16 3.80 -4.76 30.36
N ARG A 17 3.40 -4.41 31.58
CA ARG A 17 2.17 -4.91 32.21
C ARG A 17 0.92 -4.44 31.48
N VAL A 18 0.84 -3.15 31.15
CA VAL A 18 -0.31 -2.54 30.44
C VAL A 18 -0.45 -3.13 29.04
N LEU A 19 0.65 -3.16 28.27
CA LEU A 19 0.68 -3.76 26.94
C LEU A 19 0.34 -5.25 26.98
N GLY A 20 0.98 -5.97 27.90
CA GLY A 20 0.77 -7.40 28.07
C GLY A 20 -0.67 -7.75 28.46
N TYR A 21 -1.32 -6.95 29.31
CA TYR A 21 -2.72 -7.12 29.65
C TYR A 21 -3.62 -6.87 28.42
N THR A 22 -3.43 -5.76 27.73
CA THR A 22 -4.22 -5.42 26.52
C THR A 22 -4.13 -6.51 25.46
N LEU A 23 -2.93 -6.98 25.15
CA LEU A 23 -2.73 -8.01 24.14
C LEU A 23 -3.31 -9.37 24.53
N LYS A 24 -3.19 -9.77 25.81
CA LYS A 24 -3.79 -11.02 26.31
C LYS A 24 -5.30 -11.02 26.25
N GLN A 25 -5.96 -9.89 26.53
CA GLN A 25 -7.42 -9.74 26.40
C GLN A 25 -7.90 -9.97 24.97
N GLU A 26 -7.07 -9.63 23.98
CA GLU A 26 -7.34 -9.81 22.55
C GLU A 26 -6.89 -11.19 22.01
N GLY A 27 -6.47 -12.09 22.91
CA GLY A 27 -6.15 -13.48 22.58
C GLY A 27 -4.73 -13.71 22.06
N PHE A 28 -3.83 -12.72 22.14
CA PHE A 28 -2.42 -12.89 21.75
C PHE A 28 -1.60 -13.60 22.84
N GLN A 29 -0.60 -14.36 22.42
CA GLN A 29 0.46 -14.80 23.32
C GLN A 29 1.50 -13.70 23.49
N VAL A 30 1.85 -13.37 24.73
CA VAL A 30 2.77 -12.28 25.04
C VAL A 30 4.09 -12.85 25.54
N LEU A 31 5.17 -12.45 24.86
CA LEU A 31 6.56 -12.64 25.26
C LEU A 31 7.10 -11.27 25.73
N VAL A 32 8.05 -11.28 26.64
CA VAL A 32 8.60 -10.03 27.21
C VAL A 32 10.12 -10.10 27.24
N ALA A 33 10.77 -8.97 26.94
CA ALA A 33 12.20 -8.75 27.13
C ALA A 33 12.42 -7.35 27.74
N VAL A 34 13.38 -7.25 28.66
CA VAL A 34 13.66 -6.00 29.40
C VAL A 34 14.80 -5.17 28.80
N ASP A 35 15.55 -5.75 27.85
CA ASP A 35 16.63 -5.04 27.13
C ASP A 35 16.81 -5.63 25.72
N GLY A 36 17.58 -4.91 24.89
CA GLY A 36 17.81 -5.31 23.51
C GLY A 36 18.56 -6.64 23.36
N ALA A 37 19.45 -6.98 24.29
CA ALA A 37 20.18 -8.27 24.22
C ALA A 37 19.26 -9.46 24.56
N GLU A 38 18.34 -9.27 25.48
CA GLU A 38 17.31 -10.27 25.78
C GLU A 38 16.32 -10.40 24.63
N ALA A 39 15.92 -9.29 24.02
CA ALA A 39 15.03 -9.28 22.84
C ALA A 39 15.54 -10.16 21.72
N LEU A 40 16.84 -10.05 21.37
CA LEU A 40 17.46 -10.88 20.33
C LEU A 40 17.43 -12.38 20.71
N ARG A 41 17.75 -12.73 21.96
CA ARG A 41 17.69 -14.13 22.44
C ARG A 41 16.27 -14.70 22.44
N VAL A 42 15.29 -13.92 22.90
CA VAL A 42 13.88 -14.32 22.90
C VAL A 42 13.39 -14.50 21.48
N ARG A 43 13.71 -13.57 20.57
CA ARG A 43 13.35 -13.65 19.15
C ARG A 43 13.88 -14.92 18.51
N GLU A 44 15.14 -15.29 18.74
CA GLU A 44 15.75 -16.49 18.17
C GLU A 44 15.09 -17.78 18.70
N ARG A 45 14.84 -17.85 20.02
CA ARG A 45 14.30 -19.03 20.67
C ARG A 45 12.81 -19.21 20.44
N GLU A 46 12.03 -18.15 20.60
CA GLU A 46 10.56 -18.19 20.64
C GLU A 46 9.91 -17.85 19.28
N LYS A 47 10.67 -17.27 18.33
CA LYS A 47 10.19 -16.89 17.00
C LYS A 47 8.85 -16.15 17.05
N PRO A 48 8.79 -14.94 17.62
CA PRO A 48 7.56 -14.16 17.69
C PRO A 48 7.06 -13.81 16.29
N ASP A 49 5.76 -13.62 16.18
CA ASP A 49 5.09 -13.23 14.93
C ASP A 49 5.11 -11.69 14.73
N LEU A 50 5.39 -10.93 15.83
CA LEU A 50 5.54 -9.46 15.81
C LEU A 50 6.34 -9.01 17.03
N ILE A 51 7.10 -7.92 16.89
CA ILE A 51 7.88 -7.30 17.96
C ILE A 51 7.40 -5.86 18.19
N LEU A 52 7.00 -5.54 19.42
CA LEU A 52 6.83 -4.16 19.90
C LEU A 52 8.12 -3.75 20.58
N LEU A 53 8.82 -2.74 20.07
CA LEU A 53 10.19 -2.42 20.45
C LEU A 53 10.30 -0.96 20.92
N ASP A 54 10.59 -0.74 22.20
CA ASP A 54 10.93 0.60 22.67
C ASP A 54 12.29 1.04 22.10
N ILE A 55 12.40 2.31 21.81
CA ILE A 55 13.64 2.92 21.33
C ILE A 55 14.62 3.11 22.49
N MET A 56 14.14 3.55 23.64
CA MET A 56 14.95 3.95 24.78
C MET A 56 15.26 2.74 25.67
N LEU A 57 16.05 1.80 25.17
CA LEU A 57 16.44 0.61 25.91
C LEU A 57 17.87 0.75 26.48
N PRO A 58 18.15 0.14 27.64
CA PRO A 58 19.51 0.07 28.17
C PRO A 58 20.39 -0.88 27.34
N LYS A 59 21.69 -0.61 27.24
CA LYS A 59 22.75 -1.40 26.57
C LYS A 59 22.70 -1.34 25.05
N LEU A 60 21.59 -1.71 24.41
CA LEU A 60 21.34 -1.68 22.99
C LEU A 60 20.03 -0.92 22.78
N ASP A 61 20.08 0.22 22.09
CA ASP A 61 18.89 0.98 21.73
C ASP A 61 18.00 0.22 20.73
N GLY A 62 16.72 0.60 20.64
CA GLY A 62 15.77 -0.08 19.77
C GLY A 62 16.18 -0.06 18.29
N TYR A 63 16.88 0.98 17.84
CA TYR A 63 17.38 1.06 16.46
C TYR A 63 18.43 -0.03 16.19
N GLN A 64 19.39 -0.18 17.11
CA GLN A 64 20.44 -1.22 17.00
C GLN A 64 19.84 -2.63 17.07
N VAL A 65 18.79 -2.83 17.84
CA VAL A 65 18.08 -4.11 17.90
C VAL A 65 17.42 -4.41 16.56
N ALA A 66 16.69 -3.45 15.98
CA ALA A 66 16.05 -3.60 14.68
C ALA A 66 17.08 -3.87 13.57
N GLU A 67 18.16 -3.10 13.49
CA GLU A 67 19.24 -3.30 12.52
C GLU A 67 19.84 -4.70 12.59
N ARG A 68 20.08 -5.24 13.82
CA ARG A 68 20.60 -6.60 14.00
C ARG A 68 19.59 -7.66 13.57
N ILE A 69 18.32 -7.48 13.92
CA ILE A 69 17.26 -8.39 13.48
C ILE A 69 17.24 -8.44 11.95
N ARG A 70 17.28 -7.31 11.27
CA ARG A 70 17.28 -7.24 9.80
C ARG A 70 18.55 -7.82 9.17
N ALA A 71 19.71 -7.61 9.78
CA ALA A 71 20.96 -8.20 9.31
C ALA A 71 21.00 -9.74 9.41
N GLU A 72 20.29 -10.31 10.38
CA GLU A 72 20.17 -11.76 10.57
C GLU A 72 19.03 -12.40 9.78
N GLU A 73 18.03 -11.62 9.36
CA GLU A 73 16.95 -12.06 8.49
C GLU A 73 17.52 -12.30 7.08
N GLY A 74 17.74 -13.57 6.74
CA GLY A 74 17.94 -13.97 5.35
C GLY A 74 16.61 -13.87 4.58
N SER A 75 16.60 -14.20 3.31
CA SER A 75 15.44 -14.11 2.39
C SER A 75 14.16 -14.89 2.80
N VAL A 76 14.09 -15.47 3.99
CA VAL A 76 13.08 -16.50 4.31
C VAL A 76 12.09 -16.12 5.42
N ALA A 77 12.35 -15.15 6.30
CA ALA A 77 11.42 -14.83 7.39
C ALA A 77 11.59 -13.40 7.92
N HIS A 78 10.75 -12.50 7.47
CA HIS A 78 10.65 -11.14 7.99
C HIS A 78 9.67 -11.10 9.18
N VAL A 79 10.16 -10.74 10.38
CA VAL A 79 9.31 -10.50 11.55
C VAL A 79 8.97 -9.00 11.63
N PRO A 80 7.69 -8.60 11.63
CA PRO A 80 7.31 -7.20 11.72
C PRO A 80 7.73 -6.58 13.06
N ILE A 81 8.31 -5.37 13.00
CA ILE A 81 8.77 -4.58 14.15
C ILE A 81 7.99 -3.27 14.19
N VAL A 82 7.28 -3.02 15.30
CA VAL A 82 6.67 -1.74 15.62
C VAL A 82 7.53 -1.02 16.64
N MET A 83 8.11 0.12 16.27
CA MET A 83 8.80 0.98 17.22
C MET A 83 7.80 1.71 18.11
N VAL A 84 8.00 1.64 19.43
CA VAL A 84 7.15 2.34 20.41
C VAL A 84 8.00 3.41 21.11
N THR A 85 7.57 4.68 21.07
CA THR A 85 8.41 5.79 21.56
C THR A 85 7.61 6.91 22.17
N ALA A 86 8.24 7.68 23.05
CA ALA A 86 7.70 8.96 23.55
C ALA A 86 8.01 10.16 22.62
N GLU A 87 8.81 9.96 21.58
CA GLU A 87 9.30 11.03 20.72
C GLU A 87 8.44 11.24 19.48
N THR A 88 8.09 12.49 19.22
CA THR A 88 7.23 12.92 18.10
C THR A 88 8.03 13.45 16.91
N ASP A 89 9.36 13.52 17.00
CA ASP A 89 10.21 14.12 16.00
C ASP A 89 10.26 13.28 14.70
N ILE A 90 10.07 13.95 13.57
CA ILE A 90 10.08 13.35 12.23
C ILE A 90 11.44 12.72 11.92
N GLU A 91 12.55 13.32 12.33
CA GLU A 91 13.90 12.78 12.08
C GLU A 91 14.11 11.43 12.76
N GLN A 92 13.54 11.24 13.93
CA GLN A 92 13.64 9.98 14.67
C GLN A 92 12.73 8.89 14.10
N LYS A 93 11.53 9.26 13.64
CA LYS A 93 10.67 8.33 12.88
C LYS A 93 11.37 7.83 11.63
N VAL A 94 11.99 8.72 10.86
CA VAL A 94 12.79 8.37 9.67
C VAL A 94 13.98 7.46 10.04
N ARG A 95 14.63 7.71 11.16
CA ARG A 95 15.73 6.85 11.66
C ARG A 95 15.23 5.44 11.99
N GLY A 96 14.07 5.31 12.66
CA GLY A 96 13.47 4.01 12.99
C GLY A 96 13.13 3.17 11.77
N LEU A 97 12.52 3.79 10.77
CA LEU A 97 12.21 3.12 9.51
C LEU A 97 13.50 2.71 8.76
N ARG A 98 14.56 3.54 8.79
CA ARG A 98 15.88 3.17 8.22
C ARG A 98 16.54 2.01 8.96
N ALA A 99 16.33 1.89 10.27
CA ALA A 99 16.80 0.77 11.06
C ALA A 99 16.02 -0.53 10.79
N GLY A 100 14.96 -0.46 9.99
CA GLY A 100 14.19 -1.62 9.54
C GLY A 100 12.88 -1.85 10.32
N ALA A 101 12.35 -0.85 11.02
CA ALA A 101 10.99 -0.93 11.57
C ALA A 101 9.93 -0.93 10.47
N ASP A 102 8.84 -1.67 10.66
CA ASP A 102 7.72 -1.74 9.73
C ASP A 102 6.62 -0.73 10.06
N ASP A 103 6.59 -0.26 11.31
CA ASP A 103 5.64 0.75 11.78
C ASP A 103 6.17 1.47 13.02
N TYR A 104 5.45 2.55 13.41
CA TYR A 104 5.83 3.43 14.49
C TYR A 104 4.62 3.82 15.34
N LEU A 105 4.72 3.76 16.68
CA LEU A 105 3.66 4.09 17.60
C LEU A 105 4.16 5.08 18.67
N VAL A 106 3.53 6.24 18.77
CA VAL A 106 3.94 7.31 19.69
C VAL A 106 3.19 7.21 21.02
N LYS A 107 3.92 7.17 22.15
CA LYS A 107 3.36 7.22 23.51
C LYS A 107 2.94 8.69 23.85
N PRO A 108 1.77 8.94 24.46
CA PRO A 108 0.73 7.96 24.80
C PRO A 108 -0.15 7.60 23.59
N PHE A 109 -0.50 6.34 23.44
CA PHE A 109 -1.36 5.83 22.37
C PHE A 109 -2.64 5.19 22.94
N HIS A 110 -3.68 5.14 22.11
CA HIS A 110 -4.91 4.46 22.49
C HIS A 110 -4.78 2.94 22.23
N PRO A 111 -5.28 2.06 23.14
CA PRO A 111 -5.23 0.62 22.94
C PRO A 111 -5.78 0.13 21.59
N ALA A 112 -6.84 0.77 21.08
CA ALA A 112 -7.42 0.44 19.80
C ALA A 112 -6.46 0.71 18.62
N GLU A 113 -5.64 1.76 18.68
CA GLU A 113 -4.61 2.08 17.69
C GLU A 113 -3.54 0.99 17.65
N LEU A 114 -2.99 0.63 18.82
CA LEU A 114 -2.01 -0.46 18.93
C LEU A 114 -2.54 -1.76 18.31
N LEU A 115 -3.76 -2.14 18.65
CA LEU A 115 -4.38 -3.39 18.17
C LEU A 115 -4.63 -3.36 16.66
N ALA A 116 -5.06 -2.23 16.11
CA ALA A 116 -5.26 -2.07 14.67
C ALA A 116 -3.95 -2.25 13.91
N ARG A 117 -2.85 -1.62 14.36
CA ARG A 117 -1.52 -1.74 13.76
C ARG A 117 -0.98 -3.17 13.83
N ILE A 118 -1.08 -3.81 14.99
CA ILE A 118 -0.66 -5.20 15.18
C ILE A 118 -1.43 -6.13 14.22
N ARG A 119 -2.75 -6.02 14.15
CA ARG A 119 -3.56 -6.87 13.28
C ARG A 119 -3.23 -6.66 11.81
N SER A 120 -3.04 -5.42 11.38
CA SER A 120 -2.63 -5.08 10.01
C SER A 120 -1.27 -5.69 9.66
N LEU A 121 -0.27 -5.55 10.53
CA LEU A 121 1.05 -6.14 10.31
C LEU A 121 1.02 -7.66 10.31
N LEU A 122 0.35 -8.28 11.26
CA LEU A 122 0.22 -9.74 11.30
C LEU A 122 -0.48 -10.29 10.05
N ALA A 123 -1.53 -9.63 9.58
CA ALA A 123 -2.21 -10.02 8.33
C ALA A 123 -1.29 -9.89 7.11
N ARG A 124 -0.43 -8.86 7.10
CA ARG A 124 0.50 -8.56 6.00
C ARG A 124 1.67 -9.54 5.92
N PHE A 125 2.20 -9.98 7.08
CA PHE A 125 3.37 -10.85 7.16
C PHE A 125 3.03 -12.31 7.46
N ALA A 126 1.75 -12.66 7.62
CA ALA A 126 1.33 -14.05 7.74
C ALA A 126 1.84 -14.86 6.53
N PRO A 127 2.52 -16.00 6.74
CA PRO A 127 2.89 -16.86 5.63
C PRO A 127 1.62 -17.23 4.86
N ARG A 128 1.57 -16.95 3.57
CA ARG A 128 0.48 -17.39 2.69
C ARG A 128 0.53 -18.90 2.57
N VAL A 129 0.01 -19.57 3.58
CA VAL A 129 -0.32 -20.98 3.44
C VAL A 129 -1.50 -21.01 2.47
N ALA A 130 -1.34 -21.68 1.34
CA ALA A 130 -2.45 -22.01 0.47
C ALA A 130 -3.41 -22.86 1.30
N ASP A 131 -4.39 -22.21 1.89
CA ASP A 131 -5.37 -22.87 2.76
C ASP A 131 -6.32 -23.64 1.87
N THR A 132 -6.20 -24.96 1.89
CA THR A 132 -7.12 -25.92 1.23
C THR A 132 -8.48 -25.99 1.94
N THR A 133 -8.73 -25.12 2.91
CA THR A 133 -9.99 -25.02 3.65
C THR A 133 -10.63 -23.64 3.43
N GLY A 134 -11.28 -23.44 2.30
CA GLY A 134 -12.43 -22.55 2.06
C GLY A 134 -12.48 -21.11 2.58
N HIS A 135 -11.42 -20.56 3.20
CA HIS A 135 -11.32 -19.14 3.52
C HIS A 135 -10.52 -18.47 2.38
N ALA A 136 -11.17 -17.61 1.63
CA ALA A 136 -10.54 -16.84 0.55
C ALA A 136 -9.30 -16.10 1.11
N ALA A 137 -8.14 -16.29 0.47
CA ALA A 137 -6.95 -15.50 0.76
C ALA A 137 -7.31 -14.01 0.71
N ALA A 138 -6.81 -13.21 1.67
CA ALA A 138 -7.09 -11.77 1.70
C ALA A 138 -6.71 -11.15 0.35
N GLY A 139 -7.57 -10.28 -0.18
CA GLY A 139 -7.40 -9.63 -1.47
C GLY A 139 -6.12 -8.81 -1.54
N ARG A 140 -5.56 -8.65 -2.73
CA ARG A 140 -4.37 -7.83 -2.96
C ARG A 140 -4.74 -6.36 -3.11
N VAL A 141 -3.99 -5.49 -2.46
CA VAL A 141 -4.14 -4.03 -2.54
C VAL A 141 -3.10 -3.46 -3.49
N LEU A 142 -3.56 -2.83 -4.56
CA LEU A 142 -2.74 -2.23 -5.61
C LEU A 142 -2.98 -0.72 -5.65
N ALA A 143 -2.01 0.08 -5.20
CA ALA A 143 -2.09 1.53 -5.30
C ALA A 143 -1.49 2.02 -6.62
N PHE A 144 -2.17 2.94 -7.28
CA PHE A 144 -1.68 3.66 -8.45
C PHE A 144 -1.35 5.09 -8.04
N TYR A 145 -0.08 5.45 -8.16
CA TYR A 145 0.44 6.76 -7.79
C TYR A 145 1.05 7.46 -8.99
N GLY A 146 0.64 8.69 -9.25
CA GLY A 146 1.17 9.50 -10.34
C GLY A 146 2.29 10.42 -9.86
N ALA A 147 3.52 10.23 -10.35
CA ALA A 147 4.64 11.11 -10.00
C ALA A 147 4.47 12.55 -10.49
N LYS A 148 3.53 12.79 -11.39
CA LYS A 148 3.21 14.11 -11.97
C LYS A 148 1.75 14.13 -12.41
N GLY A 149 1.12 15.30 -12.40
CA GLY A 149 -0.22 15.46 -12.96
C GLY A 149 -0.25 15.14 -14.46
N GLY A 150 -1.30 14.47 -14.91
CA GLY A 150 -1.54 14.16 -16.32
C GLY A 150 -0.71 13.00 -16.90
N VAL A 151 -0.01 12.22 -16.08
CA VAL A 151 0.70 11.01 -16.54
C VAL A 151 -0.23 9.84 -16.86
N GLY A 152 -1.54 9.95 -16.54
CA GLY A 152 -2.57 8.96 -16.85
C GLY A 152 -2.80 7.92 -15.78
N THR A 153 -2.55 8.25 -14.52
CA THR A 153 -2.73 7.36 -13.35
C THR A 153 -4.17 6.85 -13.26
N THR A 154 -5.15 7.74 -13.17
CA THR A 154 -6.59 7.43 -13.13
C THR A 154 -7.03 6.60 -14.34
N THR A 155 -6.61 6.99 -15.54
CA THR A 155 -6.90 6.23 -16.77
C THR A 155 -6.40 4.80 -16.68
N LEU A 156 -5.17 4.61 -16.18
CA LEU A 156 -4.57 3.28 -16.05
C LEU A 156 -5.23 2.48 -14.93
N ALA A 157 -5.49 3.07 -13.77
CA ALA A 157 -6.13 2.40 -12.63
C ALA A 157 -7.52 1.86 -13.00
N ILE A 158 -8.38 2.69 -13.62
CA ILE A 158 -9.72 2.29 -14.06
C ILE A 158 -9.66 1.14 -15.07
N ASN A 159 -8.85 1.30 -16.12
CA ASN A 159 -8.78 0.29 -17.16
C ASN A 159 -8.08 -1.01 -16.71
N ALA A 160 -7.14 -0.92 -15.75
CA ALA A 160 -6.54 -2.08 -15.09
C ALA A 160 -7.56 -2.84 -14.23
N ALA A 161 -8.39 -2.14 -13.46
CA ALA A 161 -9.46 -2.73 -12.66
C ALA A 161 -10.43 -3.53 -13.54
N ILE A 162 -10.88 -2.92 -14.62
CA ILE A 162 -11.80 -3.54 -15.58
C ILE A 162 -11.14 -4.74 -16.28
N ALA A 163 -9.87 -4.64 -16.68
CA ALA A 163 -9.16 -5.73 -17.32
C ALA A 163 -8.96 -6.93 -16.38
N LEU A 164 -8.65 -6.71 -15.09
CA LEU A 164 -8.57 -7.77 -14.07
C LEU A 164 -9.90 -8.50 -13.90
N GLN A 165 -11.01 -7.77 -13.88
CA GLN A 165 -12.33 -8.37 -13.78
C GLN A 165 -12.68 -9.17 -15.04
N ARG A 166 -12.54 -8.56 -16.25
CA ARG A 166 -12.99 -9.17 -17.51
C ARG A 166 -12.13 -10.33 -17.97
N ASP A 167 -10.80 -10.17 -17.94
CA ASP A 167 -9.89 -11.16 -18.52
C ASP A 167 -9.56 -12.29 -17.55
N GLN A 168 -9.69 -12.05 -16.22
CA GLN A 168 -9.27 -12.99 -15.21
C GLN A 168 -10.40 -13.40 -14.25
N GLY A 169 -11.62 -12.85 -14.43
CA GLY A 169 -12.77 -13.19 -13.59
C GLY A 169 -12.61 -12.83 -12.11
N ARG A 170 -11.73 -11.89 -11.80
CA ARG A 170 -11.44 -11.46 -10.41
C ARG A 170 -12.54 -10.56 -9.87
N ARG A 171 -12.85 -10.69 -8.58
CA ARG A 171 -13.68 -9.71 -7.88
C ARG A 171 -12.83 -8.47 -7.59
N VAL A 172 -13.16 -7.36 -8.20
CA VAL A 172 -12.37 -6.13 -8.14
C VAL A 172 -13.20 -4.99 -7.59
N VAL A 173 -12.65 -4.26 -6.62
CA VAL A 173 -13.14 -2.95 -6.20
C VAL A 173 -12.11 -1.89 -6.58
N LEU A 174 -12.60 -0.80 -7.15
CA LEU A 174 -11.82 0.39 -7.48
C LEU A 174 -12.19 1.53 -6.54
N VAL A 175 -11.22 2.05 -5.84
CA VAL A 175 -11.35 3.16 -4.87
C VAL A 175 -10.77 4.43 -5.48
N ASP A 176 -11.57 5.49 -5.54
CA ASP A 176 -11.11 6.82 -5.90
C ASP A 176 -10.48 7.49 -4.67
N GLY A 177 -9.17 7.34 -4.53
CA GLY A 177 -8.37 7.93 -3.46
C GLY A 177 -7.91 9.35 -3.73
N ASN A 178 -8.23 9.94 -4.90
CA ASN A 178 -8.08 11.37 -5.13
C ASN A 178 -9.25 12.13 -4.49
N LEU A 179 -9.19 12.29 -3.18
CA LEU A 179 -10.30 12.75 -2.36
C LEU A 179 -10.80 14.16 -2.70
N GLN A 180 -9.96 15.03 -3.26
CA GLN A 180 -10.35 16.42 -3.59
C GLN A 180 -10.89 16.58 -5.01
N PHE A 181 -10.30 15.89 -5.98
CA PHE A 181 -10.61 16.03 -7.39
C PHE A 181 -10.69 14.66 -8.06
N GLY A 182 -11.47 13.75 -7.47
CA GLY A 182 -11.68 12.42 -8.01
C GLY A 182 -12.50 12.44 -9.30
N ASP A 183 -11.99 11.76 -10.32
CA ASP A 183 -12.54 11.79 -11.67
C ASP A 183 -13.26 10.49 -12.07
N HIS A 184 -13.33 9.47 -11.18
CA HIS A 184 -13.94 8.19 -11.54
C HIS A 184 -15.40 8.33 -12.00
N ARG A 185 -16.14 9.31 -11.44
CA ARG A 185 -17.52 9.62 -11.88
C ARG A 185 -17.59 9.97 -13.36
N VAL A 186 -16.63 10.79 -13.83
CA VAL A 186 -16.58 11.25 -15.23
C VAL A 186 -16.12 10.12 -16.15
N PHE A 187 -15.08 9.38 -15.76
CA PHE A 187 -14.54 8.27 -16.55
C PHE A 187 -15.52 7.11 -16.74
N LEU A 188 -16.50 6.96 -15.82
CA LEU A 188 -17.42 5.85 -15.77
C LEU A 188 -18.89 6.30 -15.99
N ASP A 189 -19.11 7.51 -16.46
CA ASP A 189 -20.44 8.09 -16.75
C ASP A 189 -21.43 7.96 -15.58
N LEU A 190 -20.96 8.29 -14.36
CA LEU A 190 -21.77 8.19 -13.14
C LEU A 190 -22.30 9.56 -12.71
N GLY A 191 -23.56 9.58 -12.23
CA GLY A 191 -24.19 10.79 -11.67
C GLY A 191 -23.49 11.31 -10.41
N LEU A 192 -23.66 12.60 -10.14
CA LEU A 192 -23.09 13.28 -8.96
C LEU A 192 -23.80 12.91 -7.64
N ASP A 193 -24.99 12.37 -7.71
CA ASP A 193 -25.87 11.99 -6.59
C ASP A 193 -25.52 10.64 -5.95
N ARG A 194 -24.50 9.97 -6.48
CA ARG A 194 -24.05 8.66 -5.97
C ARG A 194 -23.35 8.80 -4.63
N LYS A 195 -23.53 7.79 -3.76
CA LYS A 195 -22.79 7.64 -2.50
C LYS A 195 -21.28 7.64 -2.73
N SER A 196 -20.54 8.03 -1.71
CA SER A 196 -19.10 8.21 -1.74
C SER A 196 -18.45 7.71 -0.45
N ILE A 197 -17.13 7.80 -0.37
CA ILE A 197 -16.36 7.48 0.82
C ILE A 197 -16.81 8.30 2.04
N VAL A 198 -17.37 9.51 1.85
CA VAL A 198 -17.89 10.34 2.94
C VAL A 198 -19.01 9.63 3.67
N ASP A 199 -19.92 8.93 2.94
CA ASP A 199 -21.02 8.20 3.54
C ASP A 199 -20.54 7.04 4.43
N VAL A 200 -19.30 6.58 4.24
CA VAL A 200 -18.65 5.58 5.07
C VAL A 200 -18.07 6.22 6.34
N VAL A 201 -17.29 7.30 6.19
CA VAL A 201 -16.50 7.86 7.31
C VAL A 201 -17.32 8.70 8.29
N VAL A 202 -18.49 9.22 7.89
CA VAL A 202 -19.38 9.95 8.78
C VAL A 202 -20.29 9.02 9.62
N ALA A 203 -20.30 7.74 9.32
CA ALA A 203 -21.09 6.77 10.08
C ALA A 203 -20.44 6.47 11.45
N PRO A 204 -21.21 6.17 12.48
CA PRO A 204 -20.69 5.86 13.81
C PRO A 204 -19.77 4.64 13.85
N THR A 205 -19.91 3.71 12.90
CA THR A 205 -19.12 2.49 12.81
C THR A 205 -18.92 2.14 11.35
N ILE A 206 -17.67 1.87 10.97
CA ILE A 206 -17.32 1.40 9.63
C ILE A 206 -17.27 -0.12 9.66
N ASP A 207 -18.23 -0.76 8.98
CA ASP A 207 -18.33 -2.21 8.88
C ASP A 207 -18.64 -2.69 7.45
N GLN A 208 -18.71 -4.01 7.27
CA GLN A 208 -18.96 -4.64 5.96
C GLN A 208 -20.33 -4.30 5.37
N ASP A 209 -21.38 -4.17 6.20
CA ASP A 209 -22.73 -3.90 5.74
C ASP A 209 -22.87 -2.45 5.28
N LEU A 210 -22.25 -1.51 6.01
CA LEU A 210 -22.15 -0.12 5.60
C LEU A 210 -21.43 0.01 4.27
N LEU A 211 -20.21 -0.56 4.16
CA LEU A 211 -19.45 -0.53 2.91
C LEU A 211 -20.25 -1.09 1.74
N LYS A 212 -20.89 -2.24 1.92
CA LYS A 212 -21.77 -2.83 0.90
C LYS A 212 -22.90 -1.89 0.46
N SER A 213 -23.44 -1.09 1.39
CA SER A 213 -24.52 -0.14 1.10
C SER A 213 -24.07 1.10 0.34
N VAL A 214 -22.75 1.40 0.37
CA VAL A 214 -22.14 2.57 -0.27
C VAL A 214 -21.49 2.21 -1.60
N LEU A 215 -20.96 1.01 -1.74
CA LEU A 215 -20.34 0.52 -2.97
C LEU A 215 -21.34 0.52 -4.13
N ILE A 216 -20.85 0.94 -5.30
CA ILE A 216 -21.62 1.02 -6.54
C ILE A 216 -21.15 -0.10 -7.46
N HIS A 217 -22.07 -1.00 -7.84
CA HIS A 217 -21.78 -1.97 -8.89
C HIS A 217 -21.90 -1.30 -10.25
N HIS A 218 -20.82 -1.38 -11.05
CA HIS A 218 -20.78 -0.81 -12.38
C HIS A 218 -20.99 -1.87 -13.47
N ASP A 219 -21.56 -1.49 -14.60
CA ASP A 219 -21.87 -2.39 -15.74
C ASP A 219 -20.63 -3.10 -16.32
N THR A 220 -19.44 -2.59 -16.05
CA THR A 220 -18.16 -3.26 -16.38
C THR A 220 -17.84 -4.45 -15.48
N GLY A 221 -18.63 -4.70 -14.45
CA GLY A 221 -18.49 -5.82 -13.51
C GLY A 221 -17.56 -5.53 -12.32
N ILE A 222 -17.04 -4.31 -12.18
CA ILE A 222 -16.29 -3.88 -10.99
C ILE A 222 -17.19 -3.17 -10.00
N ASP A 223 -16.82 -3.19 -8.71
CA ASP A 223 -17.43 -2.36 -7.69
C ASP A 223 -16.59 -1.10 -7.47
N LEU A 224 -17.24 0.01 -7.08
CA LEU A 224 -16.62 1.32 -6.95
C LEU A 224 -16.86 1.91 -5.57
N LEU A 225 -15.83 2.51 -4.99
CA LEU A 225 -15.94 3.46 -3.89
C LEU A 225 -15.46 4.82 -4.38
N LEU A 226 -16.40 5.76 -4.52
CA LEU A 226 -16.14 7.05 -5.15
C LEU A 226 -15.55 8.06 -4.15
N ALA A 227 -14.75 8.99 -4.67
CA ALA A 227 -14.28 10.15 -3.93
C ALA A 227 -15.44 11.05 -3.47
N PRO A 228 -15.21 11.93 -2.48
CA PRO A 228 -16.18 12.95 -2.08
C PRO A 228 -16.72 13.74 -3.29
N PRO A 229 -17.99 14.18 -3.25
CA PRO A 229 -18.58 14.95 -4.34
C PRO A 229 -18.05 16.38 -4.43
N SER A 230 -17.40 16.89 -3.37
CA SER A 230 -16.76 18.21 -3.35
C SER A 230 -15.44 18.19 -2.56
N PRO A 231 -14.48 19.08 -2.89
CA PRO A 231 -13.17 19.10 -2.23
C PRO A 231 -13.23 19.36 -0.73
N GLU A 232 -14.20 20.13 -0.26
CA GLU A 232 -14.35 20.46 1.17
C GLU A 232 -14.67 19.22 2.01
N MET A 233 -15.37 18.26 1.41
CA MET A 233 -15.71 17.00 2.10
C MET A 233 -14.52 16.04 2.24
N ALA A 234 -13.42 16.28 1.54
CA ALA A 234 -12.19 15.49 1.71
C ALA A 234 -11.63 15.59 3.13
N GLU A 235 -11.85 16.71 3.81
CA GLU A 235 -11.42 16.91 5.19
C GLU A 235 -12.10 15.93 6.16
N LEU A 236 -13.33 15.50 5.88
CA LEU A 236 -14.04 14.50 6.70
C LEU A 236 -13.34 13.13 6.63
N VAL A 237 -12.77 12.79 5.48
CA VAL A 237 -12.02 11.54 5.30
C VAL A 237 -10.66 11.63 5.99
N ASN A 238 -10.01 12.80 5.90
CA ASN A 238 -8.70 13.05 6.48
C ASN A 238 -8.75 13.35 7.99
N ALA A 239 -9.96 13.53 8.56
CA ALA A 239 -10.14 13.84 9.99
C ALA A 239 -9.64 12.73 10.92
N ASP A 240 -9.66 11.48 10.45
CA ASP A 240 -9.05 10.34 11.12
C ASP A 240 -8.18 9.57 10.12
N GLN A 241 -6.88 9.51 10.40
CA GLN A 241 -5.88 8.82 9.59
C GLN A 241 -6.21 7.33 9.36
N HIS A 242 -7.01 6.73 10.24
CA HIS A 242 -7.32 5.31 10.16
C HIS A 242 -8.50 4.97 9.26
N HIS A 243 -9.28 5.94 8.81
CA HIS A 243 -10.43 5.69 7.94
C HIS A 243 -10.06 4.90 6.69
N MET A 244 -9.05 5.36 5.94
CA MET A 244 -8.64 4.69 4.70
C MET A 244 -8.09 3.29 4.97
N THR A 245 -7.26 3.12 5.98
CA THR A 245 -6.70 1.81 6.35
C THR A 245 -7.81 0.83 6.75
N GLN A 246 -8.78 1.27 7.56
CA GLN A 246 -9.91 0.44 7.97
C GLN A 246 -10.78 0.03 6.77
N ILE A 247 -11.08 0.96 5.85
CA ILE A 247 -11.81 0.68 4.63
C ILE A 247 -11.07 -0.35 3.77
N ILE A 248 -9.76 -0.17 3.57
CA ILE A 248 -8.91 -1.09 2.80
C ILE A 248 -8.97 -2.50 3.41
N GLU A 249 -8.82 -2.64 4.72
CA GLU A 249 -8.85 -3.94 5.40
C GLU A 249 -10.21 -4.64 5.26
N LEU A 250 -11.31 -3.90 5.32
CA LEU A 250 -12.64 -4.47 5.08
C LEU A 250 -12.82 -4.88 3.61
N LEU A 251 -12.36 -4.07 2.65
CA LEU A 251 -12.47 -4.37 1.23
C LEU A 251 -11.67 -5.62 0.84
N ARG A 252 -10.44 -5.79 1.35
CA ARG A 252 -9.59 -6.94 1.00
C ARG A 252 -10.11 -8.28 1.55
N GLN A 253 -11.04 -8.26 2.51
CA GLN A 253 -11.74 -9.48 2.96
C GLN A 253 -12.77 -9.97 1.94
N ARG A 254 -13.23 -9.10 1.04
CA ARG A 254 -14.34 -9.37 0.12
C ARG A 254 -13.90 -9.49 -1.35
N TYR A 255 -12.89 -8.75 -1.75
CA TYR A 255 -12.41 -8.66 -3.13
C TYR A 255 -11.09 -9.39 -3.31
N ASP A 256 -10.85 -9.90 -4.51
CA ASP A 256 -9.56 -10.49 -4.87
C ASP A 256 -8.52 -9.38 -5.12
N TYR A 257 -9.00 -8.20 -5.59
CA TYR A 257 -8.20 -7.00 -5.79
C TYR A 257 -8.91 -5.74 -5.27
N VAL A 258 -8.19 -4.95 -4.50
CA VAL A 258 -8.54 -3.58 -4.10
C VAL A 258 -7.58 -2.67 -4.87
N ILE A 259 -8.09 -1.95 -5.86
CA ILE A 259 -7.32 -0.99 -6.64
C ILE A 259 -7.61 0.41 -6.11
N ILE A 260 -6.57 1.17 -5.82
CA ILE A 260 -6.70 2.52 -5.26
C ILE A 260 -5.95 3.50 -6.17
N ASP A 261 -6.68 4.43 -6.77
CA ASP A 261 -6.13 5.55 -7.51
C ASP A 261 -5.86 6.70 -6.54
N ILE A 262 -4.60 6.98 -6.23
CA ILE A 262 -4.23 8.00 -5.25
C ILE A 262 -3.66 9.25 -5.92
N ASP A 263 -3.91 10.40 -5.29
CA ASP A 263 -3.38 11.70 -5.69
C ASP A 263 -1.82 11.74 -5.59
N LYS A 264 -1.23 12.67 -6.30
CA LYS A 264 0.23 12.91 -6.33
C LYS A 264 0.83 13.47 -5.03
N ARG A 265 0.00 13.89 -4.06
CA ARG A 265 0.46 14.38 -2.77
C ARG A 265 0.98 13.23 -1.90
N LEU A 266 2.01 13.52 -1.12
CA LEU A 266 2.52 12.61 -0.10
C LEU A 266 2.08 13.10 1.28
N ASP A 267 0.75 13.33 1.45
CA ASP A 267 0.14 13.61 2.73
C ASP A 267 -0.07 12.31 3.54
N GLU A 268 -0.45 12.47 4.80
CA GLU A 268 -0.58 11.33 5.74
C GLU A 268 -1.54 10.26 5.22
N THR A 269 -2.71 10.65 4.70
CA THR A 269 -3.70 9.71 4.16
C THR A 269 -3.16 8.90 2.99
N ASN A 270 -2.47 9.54 2.04
CA ASN A 270 -1.85 8.85 0.91
C ASN A 270 -0.68 7.95 1.36
N LEU A 271 0.11 8.37 2.34
CA LEU A 271 1.18 7.55 2.92
C LEU A 271 0.63 6.30 3.62
N ASP A 272 -0.51 6.41 4.30
CA ASP A 272 -1.20 5.27 4.91
C ASP A 272 -1.71 4.29 3.85
N VAL A 273 -2.34 4.79 2.77
CA VAL A 273 -2.75 3.96 1.64
C VAL A 273 -1.56 3.25 0.99
N ILE A 274 -0.46 3.99 0.74
CA ILE A 274 0.79 3.44 0.19
C ILE A 274 1.35 2.35 1.12
N SER A 275 1.34 2.59 2.43
CA SER A 275 1.84 1.64 3.44
C SER A 275 0.96 0.38 3.53
N ALA A 276 -0.35 0.52 3.40
CA ALA A 276 -1.30 -0.59 3.41
C ALA A 276 -1.31 -1.40 2.10
N SER A 277 -0.70 -0.89 1.01
CA SER A 277 -0.73 -1.54 -0.30
C SER A 277 0.31 -2.65 -0.43
N ASP A 278 -0.06 -3.76 -1.07
CA ASP A 278 0.86 -4.87 -1.40
C ASP A 278 1.82 -4.47 -2.53
N VAL A 279 1.34 -3.67 -3.50
CA VAL A 279 2.14 -3.11 -4.60
C VAL A 279 1.73 -1.66 -4.85
N VAL A 280 2.71 -0.80 -5.06
CA VAL A 280 2.53 0.59 -5.48
C VAL A 280 3.07 0.76 -6.90
N PHE A 281 2.18 1.01 -7.85
CA PHE A 281 2.54 1.33 -9.22
C PHE A 281 2.78 2.83 -9.35
N VAL A 282 4.04 3.22 -9.53
CA VAL A 282 4.42 4.61 -9.80
C VAL A 282 4.32 4.87 -11.29
N VAL A 283 3.25 5.54 -11.70
CA VAL A 283 2.96 5.87 -13.11
C VAL A 283 3.75 7.09 -13.53
N MET A 284 4.46 6.97 -14.65
CA MET A 284 5.35 8.02 -15.16
C MET A 284 5.30 8.13 -16.68
N THR A 285 5.80 9.23 -17.20
CA THR A 285 6.09 9.48 -18.62
C THR A 285 7.59 9.77 -18.80
N ALA A 286 8.11 9.54 -20.00
CA ALA A 286 9.53 9.74 -20.30
C ALA A 286 9.84 11.23 -20.59
N ASP A 287 9.68 12.09 -19.58
CA ASP A 287 10.08 13.50 -19.61
C ASP A 287 10.90 13.87 -18.37
N LEU A 288 11.79 14.85 -18.50
CA LEU A 288 12.77 15.19 -17.44
C LEU A 288 12.11 15.59 -16.12
N SER A 289 10.98 16.32 -16.18
CA SER A 289 10.29 16.75 -14.97
C SER A 289 9.63 15.58 -14.24
N CYS A 290 9.09 14.62 -14.99
CA CYS A 290 8.53 13.39 -14.44
C CYS A 290 9.63 12.51 -13.83
N LEU A 291 10.75 12.30 -14.53
CA LEU A 291 11.91 11.52 -14.02
C LEU A 291 12.45 12.11 -12.71
N LYS A 292 12.60 13.45 -12.64
CA LYS A 292 13.01 14.12 -11.39
C LYS A 292 12.04 13.80 -10.24
N ASN A 293 10.71 13.90 -10.50
CA ASN A 293 9.70 13.65 -9.47
C ASN A 293 9.69 12.16 -9.05
N VAL A 294 9.77 11.23 -10.00
CA VAL A 294 9.87 9.79 -9.71
C VAL A 294 11.06 9.50 -8.79
N ARG A 295 12.21 10.12 -9.05
CA ARG A 295 13.39 9.95 -8.19
C ARG A 295 13.09 10.36 -6.75
N LEU A 296 12.49 11.54 -6.54
CA LEU A 296 12.12 12.02 -5.20
C LEU A 296 11.11 11.09 -4.52
N VAL A 297 10.10 10.62 -5.26
CA VAL A 297 9.12 9.66 -4.77
C VAL A 297 9.78 8.34 -4.35
N LEU A 298 10.68 7.81 -5.16
CA LEU A 298 11.42 6.58 -4.82
C LEU A 298 12.30 6.75 -3.57
N GLU A 299 12.95 7.91 -3.43
CA GLU A 299 13.72 8.25 -2.24
C GLU A 299 12.81 8.30 -0.99
N THR A 300 11.65 8.95 -1.08
CA THR A 300 10.66 8.99 0.01
C THR A 300 10.11 7.61 0.35
N MET A 301 9.71 6.81 -0.65
CA MET A 301 9.19 5.46 -0.42
C MET A 301 10.26 4.53 0.19
N SER A 302 11.51 4.69 -0.21
CA SER A 302 12.64 3.98 0.42
C SER A 302 12.83 4.37 1.88
N GLN A 303 12.67 5.66 2.21
CA GLN A 303 12.73 6.15 3.58
C GLN A 303 11.58 5.60 4.45
N LEU A 304 10.43 5.30 3.84
CA LEU A 304 9.28 4.65 4.48
C LEU A 304 9.43 3.12 4.59
N GLY A 305 10.59 2.57 4.26
CA GLY A 305 10.84 1.12 4.33
C GLY A 305 10.12 0.31 3.24
N LEU A 306 9.61 0.96 2.20
CA LEU A 306 8.99 0.28 1.07
C LEU A 306 10.09 -0.28 0.15
N GLY A 307 10.35 -1.56 0.28
CA GLY A 307 11.36 -2.26 -0.52
C GLY A 307 11.08 -2.20 -2.03
N SER A 308 12.13 -2.47 -2.81
CA SER A 308 12.09 -2.41 -4.28
C SER A 308 11.03 -3.32 -4.91
N GLY A 309 10.71 -4.43 -4.28
CA GLY A 309 9.66 -5.36 -4.74
C GLY A 309 8.24 -4.79 -4.67
N ARG A 310 7.96 -3.91 -3.71
CA ARG A 310 6.62 -3.32 -3.52
C ARG A 310 6.36 -2.11 -4.40
N VAL A 311 7.39 -1.37 -4.80
CA VAL A 311 7.26 -0.17 -5.64
C VAL A 311 7.67 -0.52 -7.06
N GLN A 312 6.75 -0.46 -8.00
CA GLN A 312 6.95 -0.84 -9.39
C GLN A 312 6.76 0.36 -10.33
N LEU A 313 7.70 0.59 -11.24
CA LEU A 313 7.61 1.68 -12.21
C LEU A 313 6.78 1.26 -13.43
N VAL A 314 5.82 2.10 -13.79
CA VAL A 314 4.99 1.93 -14.98
C VAL A 314 5.20 3.12 -15.93
N LEU A 315 5.88 2.87 -17.04
CA LEU A 315 6.03 3.87 -18.10
C LEU A 315 4.78 3.90 -18.96
N ASN A 316 3.94 4.90 -18.75
CA ASN A 316 2.82 5.17 -19.62
C ASN A 316 3.26 5.98 -20.86
N ARG A 317 2.52 5.87 -21.96
CA ARG A 317 2.85 6.48 -23.25
C ARG A 317 4.24 6.09 -23.74
N SER A 318 4.65 4.84 -23.53
CA SER A 318 6.01 4.34 -23.80
C SER A 318 6.46 4.50 -25.25
N THR A 319 5.52 4.56 -26.21
CA THR A 319 5.79 4.79 -27.64
C THR A 319 5.73 6.24 -28.06
N ALA A 320 5.48 7.19 -27.13
CA ALA A 320 5.52 8.62 -27.45
C ALA A 320 6.97 9.08 -27.66
N TYR A 321 7.19 9.85 -28.72
CA TYR A 321 8.51 10.42 -28.97
C TYR A 321 8.77 11.58 -28.00
N THR A 322 9.70 11.39 -27.08
CA THR A 322 10.10 12.40 -26.07
C THR A 322 11.57 12.73 -26.09
N GLY A 323 12.38 12.05 -26.93
CA GLY A 323 13.83 12.14 -26.93
C GLY A 323 14.51 11.38 -25.79
N ILE A 324 13.75 10.80 -24.86
CA ILE A 324 14.28 9.98 -23.74
C ILE A 324 13.90 8.53 -23.99
N THR A 325 14.89 7.68 -24.11
CA THR A 325 14.69 6.24 -24.24
C THR A 325 14.41 5.58 -22.89
N VAL A 326 13.75 4.41 -22.89
CA VAL A 326 13.55 3.60 -21.67
C VAL A 326 14.87 3.38 -20.94
N LYS A 327 15.93 2.99 -21.67
CA LYS A 327 17.28 2.76 -21.10
C LYS A 327 17.84 4.01 -20.41
N ASN A 328 17.63 5.20 -21.01
CA ASN A 328 18.08 6.45 -20.40
C ASN A 328 17.29 6.79 -19.13
N ALA A 329 15.98 6.54 -19.15
CA ALA A 329 15.13 6.72 -17.98
C ALA A 329 15.54 5.77 -16.85
N GLU A 330 15.73 4.49 -17.12
CA GLU A 330 16.19 3.49 -16.14
C GLU A 330 17.57 3.85 -15.56
N SER A 331 18.51 4.28 -16.41
CA SER A 331 19.84 4.70 -15.95
C SER A 331 19.75 5.93 -15.03
N ALA A 332 18.90 6.92 -15.36
CA ALA A 332 18.71 8.12 -14.54
C ALA A 332 18.07 7.82 -13.19
N LEU A 333 17.12 6.88 -13.16
CA LEU A 333 16.41 6.46 -11.96
C LEU A 333 17.17 5.39 -11.16
N ARG A 334 18.19 4.77 -11.75
CA ARG A 334 18.90 3.57 -11.22
C ARG A 334 17.92 2.43 -10.87
N ARG A 335 16.85 2.32 -11.66
CA ARG A 335 15.77 1.39 -11.42
C ARG A 335 15.18 0.91 -12.74
N ARG A 336 14.80 -0.36 -12.81
CA ARG A 336 14.10 -0.92 -13.98
C ARG A 336 12.67 -0.42 -14.05
N ILE A 337 12.20 -0.18 -15.27
CA ILE A 337 10.80 0.08 -15.58
C ILE A 337 10.15 -1.28 -15.81
N ALA A 338 9.35 -1.69 -14.83
CA ALA A 338 8.75 -3.03 -14.81
C ALA A 338 7.69 -3.19 -15.91
N TYR A 339 6.95 -2.12 -16.19
CA TYR A 339 5.82 -2.17 -17.12
C TYR A 339 5.82 -1.00 -18.09
N GLN A 340 5.33 -1.27 -19.31
CA GLN A 340 5.20 -0.26 -20.35
C GLN A 340 3.79 -0.32 -20.94
N VAL A 341 3.13 0.84 -21.00
CA VAL A 341 1.83 1.01 -21.63
C VAL A 341 2.00 1.93 -22.83
N VAL A 342 1.55 1.49 -24.00
CA VAL A 342 1.75 2.22 -25.25
C VAL A 342 0.93 3.53 -25.27
N ASN A 343 1.36 4.46 -26.12
CA ASN A 343 0.63 5.72 -26.33
C ASN A 343 -0.43 5.56 -27.42
N ASP A 344 -1.68 5.83 -27.05
CA ASP A 344 -2.77 6.08 -28.01
C ASP A 344 -3.66 7.19 -27.45
N TYR A 345 -3.27 8.43 -27.72
CA TYR A 345 -3.98 9.59 -27.21
C TYR A 345 -5.44 9.63 -27.67
N ARG A 346 -5.73 9.22 -28.93
CA ARG A 346 -7.10 9.26 -29.46
C ARG A 346 -8.02 8.30 -28.75
N VAL A 347 -7.57 7.07 -28.53
CA VAL A 347 -8.33 6.08 -27.77
C VAL A 347 -8.53 6.53 -26.34
N ALA A 348 -7.49 7.02 -25.67
CA ALA A 348 -7.56 7.46 -24.28
C ALA A 348 -8.50 8.66 -24.08
N ILE A 349 -8.38 9.70 -24.92
CA ILE A 349 -9.22 10.92 -24.79
C ILE A 349 -10.68 10.67 -25.21
N THR A 350 -10.91 9.80 -26.21
CA THR A 350 -12.28 9.41 -26.57
C THR A 350 -12.93 8.65 -25.42
N SER A 351 -12.21 7.70 -24.82
CA SER A 351 -12.67 6.92 -23.65
C SER A 351 -13.08 7.87 -22.51
N LEU A 352 -12.24 8.84 -22.17
CA LEU A 352 -12.53 9.84 -21.13
C LEU A 352 -13.79 10.66 -21.47
N ASN A 353 -13.84 11.23 -22.65
CA ASN A 353 -14.92 12.16 -23.02
C ASN A 353 -16.27 11.48 -23.24
N THR A 354 -16.29 10.16 -23.41
CA THR A 354 -17.53 9.37 -23.60
C THR A 354 -17.93 8.59 -22.36
N GLY A 355 -17.15 8.66 -21.26
CA GLY A 355 -17.40 7.83 -20.07
C GLY A 355 -17.32 6.31 -20.35
N ALA A 356 -16.68 5.92 -21.45
CA ALA A 356 -16.59 4.52 -21.87
C ALA A 356 -15.14 4.02 -21.81
N PRO A 357 -14.75 3.32 -20.76
CA PRO A 357 -13.37 2.83 -20.59
C PRO A 357 -12.91 1.98 -21.78
N PHE A 358 -11.69 2.24 -22.28
CA PHE A 358 -11.19 1.56 -23.46
C PHE A 358 -10.91 0.07 -23.23
N ALA A 359 -10.71 -0.36 -22.02
CA ALA A 359 -10.64 -1.79 -21.66
C ALA A 359 -11.94 -2.55 -22.02
N VAL A 360 -13.08 -1.83 -22.15
CA VAL A 360 -14.34 -2.37 -22.65
C VAL A 360 -14.53 -2.04 -24.13
N ALA A 361 -14.57 -0.74 -24.45
CA ALA A 361 -15.01 -0.24 -25.75
C ALA A 361 -13.95 -0.44 -26.87
N ARG A 362 -12.67 -0.57 -26.51
CA ARG A 362 -11.52 -0.62 -27.43
C ARG A 362 -10.43 -1.57 -26.96
N SER A 363 -10.81 -2.71 -26.39
CA SER A 363 -9.85 -3.72 -25.86
C SER A 363 -8.97 -4.35 -26.94
N ASP A 364 -9.40 -4.30 -28.20
CA ASP A 364 -8.67 -4.80 -29.39
C ASP A 364 -7.54 -3.88 -29.86
N THR A 365 -7.51 -2.62 -29.42
CA THR A 365 -6.45 -1.65 -29.75
C THR A 365 -5.11 -2.00 -29.11
N ALA A 366 -4.03 -1.40 -29.64
CA ALA A 366 -2.69 -1.57 -29.03
C ALA A 366 -2.67 -1.12 -27.57
N LEU A 367 -3.37 -0.01 -27.23
CA LEU A 367 -3.49 0.49 -25.86
C LEU A 367 -4.25 -0.51 -24.98
N GLY A 368 -5.42 -1.01 -25.41
CA GLY A 368 -6.20 -2.01 -24.69
C GLY A 368 -5.38 -3.27 -24.41
N LYS A 369 -4.72 -3.81 -25.43
CA LYS A 369 -3.85 -4.99 -25.29
C LYS A 369 -2.68 -4.76 -24.34
N SER A 370 -2.07 -3.56 -24.35
CA SER A 370 -0.96 -3.25 -23.45
C SER A 370 -1.39 -3.18 -21.98
N VAL A 371 -2.62 -2.74 -21.68
CA VAL A 371 -3.17 -2.77 -20.33
C VAL A 371 -3.50 -4.18 -19.88
N VAL A 372 -4.08 -5.00 -20.75
CA VAL A 372 -4.32 -6.42 -20.46
C VAL A 372 -3.01 -7.15 -20.15
N GLU A 373 -1.96 -6.92 -20.92
CA GLU A 373 -0.64 -7.50 -20.65
C GLU A 373 -0.04 -6.99 -19.34
N PHE A 374 -0.18 -5.68 -19.06
CA PHE A 374 0.24 -5.10 -17.79
C PHE A 374 -0.43 -5.82 -16.60
N VAL A 375 -1.75 -5.98 -16.61
CA VAL A 375 -2.45 -6.64 -15.49
C VAL A 375 -2.13 -8.12 -15.37
N ARG A 376 -1.89 -8.82 -16.47
CA ARG A 376 -1.44 -10.23 -16.45
C ARG A 376 -0.07 -10.39 -15.80
N GLN A 377 0.84 -9.48 -16.08
CA GLN A 377 2.16 -9.47 -15.45
C GLN A 377 2.05 -9.09 -13.97
N ALA A 378 1.20 -8.10 -13.63
CA ALA A 378 0.96 -7.68 -12.26
C ALA A 378 0.29 -8.78 -11.41
N ASP A 379 -0.61 -9.59 -11.98
CA ASP A 379 -1.24 -10.74 -11.30
C ASP A 379 -0.21 -11.82 -10.92
N ARG A 380 0.85 -11.97 -11.72
CA ARG A 380 1.93 -12.95 -11.50
C ARG A 380 3.01 -12.48 -10.53
N LEU A 381 2.99 -11.21 -10.10
CA LEU A 381 3.92 -10.72 -9.11
C LEU A 381 3.67 -11.41 -7.77
N ASP A 382 4.53 -12.33 -7.38
CA ASP A 382 4.60 -12.77 -6.00
C ASP A 382 5.28 -11.68 -5.17
N ALA A 383 4.71 -11.35 -4.01
CA ALA A 383 5.28 -10.37 -3.08
C ALA A 383 6.70 -10.75 -2.59
N SER A 384 7.18 -11.94 -2.93
CA SER A 384 8.48 -12.50 -2.55
C SER A 384 9.59 -12.32 -3.59
N SER A 385 9.30 -11.78 -4.80
CA SER A 385 10.33 -11.59 -5.84
C SER A 385 11.05 -10.25 -5.67
N SER A 386 11.90 -10.12 -4.64
CA SER A 386 12.60 -8.87 -4.29
C SER A 386 13.82 -8.52 -5.17
N ASP A 387 14.33 -9.43 -6.00
CA ASP A 387 15.71 -9.32 -6.53
C ASP A 387 15.87 -8.79 -7.96
N ALA A 388 14.81 -8.48 -8.69
CA ALA A 388 14.96 -8.16 -10.13
C ALA A 388 14.96 -6.66 -10.48
N THR A 389 14.80 -5.74 -9.52
CA THR A 389 14.42 -4.35 -9.80
C THR A 389 15.57 -3.33 -9.67
N GLU A 390 16.67 -3.63 -8.98
CA GLU A 390 17.83 -2.73 -8.88
C GLU A 390 18.86 -2.99 -9.99
N LEU A 391 19.26 -1.92 -10.70
CA LEU A 391 20.38 -1.95 -11.61
C LEU A 391 21.69 -1.92 -10.81
N ALA A 392 22.59 -2.86 -11.05
CA ALA A 392 23.93 -2.83 -10.47
C ALA A 392 24.60 -1.46 -10.72
N PRO A 393 25.40 -0.93 -9.75
CA PRO A 393 26.10 0.32 -9.94
C PRO A 393 26.99 0.21 -11.19
N ALA A 394 26.87 1.15 -12.11
CA ALA A 394 27.75 1.25 -13.26
C ALA A 394 29.19 1.42 -12.73
N THR A 395 30.03 0.42 -12.91
CA THR A 395 31.47 0.55 -12.74
C THR A 395 31.94 1.60 -13.73
N THR A 396 32.39 2.73 -13.20
CA THR A 396 33.11 3.81 -13.93
C THR A 396 34.43 3.31 -14.44
#